data_6c99590e54258f7787fd46401d225efb
#
_entry.id   6c99590e54258f7787fd46401d225efb
#
_cell.length_a   1.000
_cell.length_b   1.000
_cell.length_c   1.000
_cell.angle_alpha   90.00
_cell.angle_beta   90.00
_cell.angle_gamma   90.00
#
_symmetry.space_group_name_H-M   'P 1'
#
loop_
_entity.id
_entity.type
_entity.pdbx_description
1 polymer ?
#
loop_
_entity_poly.entity_id
_entity_poly.type
_entity_poly.pdbx_seq_one_letter_code
_entity_poly.pdbx_strand_id
1 'polypeptide(L)'
;MTTDGSQSNSHAARYASRAGEKLAAALDRFEISAKGLTCADLGSHVGGFVDCLLQSGAAKVYSVDTSYGTLAWTLRKDERVVVLERTNAMHVTLPEPVDLVTIDVGWTPQARILPAADRILKAGGHVVTLVKPHYEAPKEHLTKGVLADERTAEVLENVKEDLSQSIWRIVGEMESPLRGHGGNREYLLHLRRA
;
A
#
# COMPACT_ATOMS: atom_id res chain seq x y z
N MET A 1 49.10 8.95 14.24
CA MET A 1 47.74 9.29 14.72
C MET A 1 46.92 9.63 13.51
N THR A 2 46.22 8.67 12.96
CA THR A 2 45.27 8.82 11.84
C THR A 2 43.90 8.58 12.39
N THR A 3 43.12 9.66 12.48
CA THR A 3 41.71 9.62 12.90
C THR A 3 40.90 9.22 11.71
N ASP A 4 40.43 7.98 11.71
CA ASP A 4 39.45 7.46 10.76
C ASP A 4 38.09 8.03 11.13
N GLY A 5 37.63 8.98 10.33
CA GLY A 5 36.32 9.61 10.43
C GLY A 5 35.29 8.82 9.64
N SER A 6 34.76 7.74 10.21
CA SER A 6 33.58 7.09 9.65
C SER A 6 32.36 8.01 9.79
N GLN A 7 32.11 8.78 8.74
CA GLN A 7 30.82 9.49 8.59
C GLN A 7 29.73 8.44 8.35
N SER A 8 29.00 8.09 9.40
CA SER A 8 27.73 7.40 9.29
C SER A 8 26.72 8.34 8.61
N ASN A 9 26.52 8.15 7.32
CA ASN A 9 25.49 8.84 6.54
C ASN A 9 24.11 8.33 6.99
N SER A 10 23.59 8.85 8.11
CA SER A 10 22.22 8.64 8.53
C SER A 10 21.32 9.46 7.59
N HIS A 11 20.95 8.89 6.44
CA HIS A 11 19.82 9.42 5.68
C HIS A 11 18.60 9.34 6.59
N ALA A 12 18.14 10.48 7.08
CA ALA A 12 16.87 10.57 7.78
C ALA A 12 15.79 9.93 6.90
N ALA A 13 15.03 8.99 7.47
CA ALA A 13 14.00 8.29 6.72
C ALA A 13 13.02 9.32 6.13
N ARG A 14 12.81 9.30 4.81
CA ARG A 14 11.96 10.26 4.10
C ARG A 14 10.50 10.18 4.54
N TYR A 15 10.02 8.98 4.91
CA TYR A 15 8.65 8.71 5.32
C TYR A 15 8.63 8.00 6.67
N ALA A 16 7.48 7.98 7.32
CA ALA A 16 7.26 7.30 8.61
C ALA A 16 7.70 5.82 8.59
N SER A 17 7.73 5.18 7.44
CA SER A 17 8.38 3.88 7.20
C SER A 17 8.84 3.77 5.74
N ARG A 18 9.71 2.79 5.45
CA ARG A 18 10.18 2.50 4.08
C ARG A 18 9.05 2.16 3.10
N ALA A 19 7.86 1.79 3.60
CA ALA A 19 6.69 1.55 2.75
C ALA A 19 6.32 2.80 1.94
N GLY A 20 6.53 4.01 2.47
CA GLY A 20 6.28 5.25 1.75
C GLY A 20 7.06 5.38 0.45
N GLU A 21 8.28 4.83 0.37
CA GLU A 21 9.07 4.81 -0.87
C GLU A 21 8.44 3.95 -1.95
N LYS A 22 7.77 2.84 -1.57
CA LYS A 22 7.03 1.99 -2.51
C LYS A 22 5.88 2.76 -3.16
N LEU A 23 5.07 3.43 -2.33
CA LEU A 23 3.96 4.23 -2.84
C LEU A 23 4.42 5.42 -3.65
N ALA A 24 5.47 6.12 -3.22
CA ALA A 24 6.02 7.25 -3.97
C ALA A 24 6.46 6.85 -5.38
N ALA A 25 7.16 5.71 -5.51
CA ALA A 25 7.54 5.16 -6.80
C ALA A 25 6.33 4.81 -7.67
N ALA A 26 5.25 4.26 -7.06
CA ALA A 26 4.03 3.92 -7.77
C ALA A 26 3.27 5.17 -8.24
N LEU A 27 3.14 6.20 -7.39
CA LEU A 27 2.48 7.45 -7.78
C LEU A 27 3.20 8.12 -8.95
N ASP A 28 4.54 8.16 -8.91
CA ASP A 28 5.37 8.68 -10.00
C ASP A 28 5.22 7.83 -11.27
N ARG A 29 5.40 6.52 -11.17
CA ARG A 29 5.34 5.58 -12.32
C ARG A 29 3.97 5.56 -13.00
N PHE A 30 2.90 5.72 -12.24
CA PHE A 30 1.52 5.69 -12.75
C PHE A 30 0.96 7.07 -13.03
N GLU A 31 1.75 8.13 -12.87
CA GLU A 31 1.37 9.53 -13.07
C GLU A 31 0.12 9.92 -12.27
N ILE A 32 0.03 9.42 -11.01
CA ILE A 32 -1.08 9.72 -10.11
C ILE A 32 -0.69 10.91 -9.21
N SER A 33 -1.40 12.00 -9.33
CA SER A 33 -1.26 13.15 -8.41
C SER A 33 -2.23 12.99 -7.24
N ALA A 34 -1.71 12.92 -6.02
CA ALA A 34 -2.53 12.93 -4.80
C ALA A 34 -2.94 14.34 -4.37
N LYS A 35 -2.46 15.39 -5.06
CA LYS A 35 -2.67 16.79 -4.66
C LYS A 35 -4.17 17.15 -4.61
N GLY A 36 -4.62 17.58 -3.43
CA GLY A 36 -6.00 17.98 -3.19
C GLY A 36 -7.00 16.84 -3.06
N LEU A 37 -6.56 15.56 -3.18
CA LEU A 37 -7.44 14.41 -3.10
C LEU A 37 -7.80 14.04 -1.66
N THR A 38 -8.99 13.45 -1.50
CA THR A 38 -9.36 12.67 -0.32
C THR A 38 -8.95 11.22 -0.57
N CYS A 39 -8.12 10.67 0.30
CA CYS A 39 -7.53 9.34 0.18
C CYS A 39 -7.94 8.42 1.32
N ALA A 40 -7.88 7.11 1.12
CA ALA A 40 -7.95 6.11 2.17
C ALA A 40 -6.77 5.14 2.04
N ASP A 41 -6.07 4.89 3.14
CA ASP A 41 -4.99 3.92 3.22
C ASP A 41 -5.42 2.72 4.06
N LEU A 42 -5.56 1.57 3.41
CA LEU A 42 -6.01 0.31 4.01
C LEU A 42 -4.80 -0.53 4.42
N GLY A 43 -4.58 -0.67 5.73
CA GLY A 43 -3.42 -1.32 6.31
C GLY A 43 -2.30 -0.32 6.63
N SER A 44 -2.65 0.82 7.22
CA SER A 44 -1.72 1.95 7.38
C SER A 44 -0.54 1.68 8.33
N HIS A 45 -0.69 0.79 9.31
CA HIS A 45 0.36 0.42 10.27
C HIS A 45 1.06 1.66 10.85
N VAL A 46 2.40 1.83 10.66
CA VAL A 46 3.17 2.99 11.12
C VAL A 46 2.84 4.26 10.31
N GLY A 47 2.26 4.12 9.12
CA GLY A 47 1.81 5.25 8.29
C GLY A 47 2.74 5.61 7.14
N GLY A 48 3.52 4.67 6.60
CA GLY A 48 4.40 4.96 5.47
C GLY A 48 3.64 5.46 4.24
N PHE A 49 2.52 4.82 3.88
CA PHE A 49 1.67 5.27 2.77
C PHE A 49 0.92 6.55 3.11
N VAL A 50 0.38 6.66 4.33
CA VAL A 50 -0.27 7.90 4.82
C VAL A 50 0.66 9.10 4.67
N ASP A 51 1.91 8.99 5.14
CA ASP A 51 2.90 10.05 5.07
C ASP A 51 3.26 10.41 3.61
N CYS A 52 3.42 9.39 2.75
CA CYS A 52 3.63 9.60 1.33
C CYS A 52 2.49 10.39 0.68
N LEU A 53 1.23 10.04 0.96
CA LEU A 53 0.05 10.75 0.46
C LEU A 53 0.02 12.21 0.92
N LEU A 54 0.30 12.47 2.20
CA LEU A 54 0.34 13.83 2.76
C LEU A 54 1.45 14.68 2.14
N GLN A 55 2.65 14.11 1.98
CA GLN A 55 3.78 14.80 1.32
C GLN A 55 3.50 15.03 -0.18
N SER A 56 2.69 14.16 -0.81
CA SER A 56 2.22 14.33 -2.21
C SER A 56 1.02 15.29 -2.32
N GLY A 57 0.63 15.95 -1.22
CA GLY A 57 -0.35 17.02 -1.20
C GLY A 57 -1.81 16.56 -1.03
N ALA A 58 -2.08 15.35 -0.54
CA ALA A 58 -3.43 14.92 -0.21
C ALA A 58 -4.11 15.91 0.75
N ALA A 59 -5.38 16.23 0.49
CA ALA A 59 -6.16 17.13 1.34
C ALA A 59 -6.68 16.41 2.59
N LYS A 60 -6.93 15.09 2.49
CA LYS A 60 -7.38 14.25 3.61
C LYS A 60 -6.96 12.81 3.39
N VAL A 61 -6.58 12.11 4.46
CA VAL A 61 -6.25 10.69 4.43
C VAL A 61 -6.95 9.96 5.58
N TYR A 62 -7.80 9.00 5.23
CA TYR A 62 -8.36 8.03 6.18
C TYR A 62 -7.33 6.91 6.38
N SER A 63 -6.73 6.85 7.57
CA SER A 63 -5.72 5.85 7.96
C SER A 63 -6.42 4.68 8.65
N VAL A 64 -6.56 3.55 7.96
CA VAL A 64 -7.33 2.39 8.42
C VAL A 64 -6.39 1.24 8.80
N ASP A 65 -6.46 0.77 10.05
CA ASP A 65 -5.68 -0.38 10.52
C ASP A 65 -6.38 -1.12 11.66
N THR A 66 -6.13 -2.43 11.76
CA THR A 66 -6.61 -3.26 12.87
C THR A 66 -5.82 -3.04 14.16
N SER A 67 -4.60 -2.56 14.05
CA SER A 67 -3.73 -2.24 15.19
C SER A 67 -4.23 -1.00 15.97
N TYR A 68 -3.64 -0.78 17.14
CA TYR A 68 -3.90 0.39 17.96
C TYR A 68 -2.61 1.02 18.43
N GLY A 69 -2.50 2.34 18.33
CA GLY A 69 -1.32 3.09 18.77
C GLY A 69 -0.08 2.92 17.90
N THR A 70 -0.22 2.32 16.71
CA THR A 70 0.90 2.00 15.82
C THR A 70 1.24 3.17 14.90
N LEU A 71 0.24 3.93 14.46
CA LEU A 71 0.42 5.09 13.58
C LEU A 71 1.36 6.11 14.22
N ALA A 72 2.35 6.58 13.47
CA ALA A 72 3.34 7.56 13.93
C ALA A 72 2.68 8.81 14.52
N TRP A 73 3.23 9.28 15.64
CA TRP A 73 2.63 10.39 16.40
C TRP A 73 2.48 11.69 15.60
N THR A 74 3.43 11.98 14.71
CA THR A 74 3.37 13.13 13.82
C THR A 74 2.18 13.09 12.88
N LEU A 75 1.89 11.89 12.31
CA LEU A 75 0.74 11.68 11.43
C LEU A 75 -0.58 11.74 12.19
N ARG A 76 -0.59 11.22 13.42
CA ARG A 76 -1.75 11.25 14.31
C ARG A 76 -2.20 12.66 14.67
N LYS A 77 -1.27 13.62 14.66
CA LYS A 77 -1.53 15.05 14.94
C LYS A 77 -1.81 15.89 13.69
N ASP A 78 -1.62 15.34 12.51
CA ASP A 78 -1.89 16.07 11.27
C ASP A 78 -3.42 16.17 11.08
N GLU A 79 -3.95 17.38 10.99
CA GLU A 79 -5.38 17.66 10.86
C GLU A 79 -6.01 17.03 9.60
N ARG A 80 -5.19 16.69 8.62
CA ARG A 80 -5.62 16.01 7.40
C ARG A 80 -5.82 14.50 7.58
N VAL A 81 -5.36 13.92 8.71
CA VAL A 81 -5.44 12.48 8.96
C VAL A 81 -6.63 12.14 9.85
N VAL A 82 -7.49 11.27 9.35
CA VAL A 82 -8.57 10.66 10.12
C VAL A 82 -8.12 9.26 10.52
N VAL A 83 -7.85 9.07 11.81
CA VAL A 83 -7.32 7.80 12.34
C VAL A 83 -8.46 6.83 12.64
N LEU A 84 -8.48 5.70 11.93
CA LEU A 84 -9.45 4.61 12.06
C LEU A 84 -8.73 3.32 12.50
N GLU A 85 -8.30 3.30 13.75
CA GLU A 85 -7.66 2.14 14.36
C GLU A 85 -8.68 1.11 14.85
N ARG A 86 -8.22 -0.12 15.15
CA ARG A 86 -9.08 -1.28 15.51
C ARG A 86 -10.17 -1.53 14.47
N THR A 87 -9.90 -1.15 13.22
CA THR A 87 -10.85 -1.22 12.12
C THR A 87 -10.37 -2.21 11.09
N ASN A 88 -11.18 -3.24 10.82
CA ASN A 88 -10.89 -4.18 9.77
C ASN A 88 -11.16 -3.53 8.40
N ALA A 89 -10.12 -3.35 7.61
CA ALA A 89 -10.20 -2.72 6.29
C ALA A 89 -11.22 -3.40 5.35
N MET A 90 -11.41 -4.72 5.46
CA MET A 90 -12.41 -5.45 4.65
C MET A 90 -13.86 -4.98 4.90
N HIS A 91 -14.14 -4.35 6.02
CA HIS A 91 -15.48 -3.92 6.43
C HIS A 91 -15.58 -2.42 6.70
N VAL A 92 -14.55 -1.66 6.33
CA VAL A 92 -14.53 -0.21 6.56
C VAL A 92 -15.67 0.48 5.81
N THR A 93 -16.26 1.43 6.50
CA THR A 93 -17.18 2.43 5.92
C THR A 93 -16.64 3.82 6.23
N LEU A 94 -16.74 4.71 5.28
CA LEU A 94 -16.28 6.10 5.42
C LEU A 94 -17.48 7.05 5.31
N PRO A 95 -17.41 8.25 5.93
CA PRO A 95 -18.50 9.24 5.86
C PRO A 95 -18.67 9.83 4.45
N GLU A 96 -17.67 9.69 3.60
CA GLU A 96 -17.66 10.15 2.21
C GLU A 96 -16.86 9.19 1.33
N PRO A 97 -17.17 9.08 0.02
CA PRO A 97 -16.31 8.33 -0.88
C PRO A 97 -15.01 9.09 -1.16
N VAL A 98 -13.93 8.34 -1.46
CA VAL A 98 -12.57 8.86 -1.65
C VAL A 98 -12.12 8.82 -3.11
N ASP A 99 -11.16 9.67 -3.46
CA ASP A 99 -10.62 9.78 -4.82
C ASP A 99 -9.55 8.70 -5.10
N LEU A 100 -8.79 8.33 -4.07
CA LEU A 100 -7.70 7.37 -4.16
C LEU A 100 -7.73 6.42 -2.94
N VAL A 101 -7.69 5.12 -3.21
CA VAL A 101 -7.48 4.09 -2.19
C VAL A 101 -6.10 3.49 -2.37
N THR A 102 -5.29 3.49 -1.31
CA THR A 102 -4.03 2.73 -1.23
C THR A 102 -4.22 1.50 -0.35
N ILE A 103 -3.56 0.38 -0.69
CA ILE A 103 -3.73 -0.89 0.01
C ILE A 103 -2.35 -1.52 0.28
N ASP A 104 -2.02 -1.69 1.56
CA ASP A 104 -0.84 -2.42 2.03
C ASP A 104 -1.22 -3.34 3.21
N VAL A 105 -2.15 -4.26 3.00
CA VAL A 105 -2.59 -5.20 4.03
C VAL A 105 -1.69 -6.45 4.09
N GLY A 106 -1.55 -7.01 5.30
CA GLY A 106 -0.93 -8.31 5.51
C GLY A 106 -1.96 -9.45 5.47
N TRP A 107 -1.53 -10.64 5.03
CA TRP A 107 -2.29 -11.90 5.13
C TRP A 107 -3.67 -11.90 4.45
N THR A 108 -3.97 -10.90 3.64
CA THR A 108 -5.27 -10.73 2.99
C THR A 108 -5.08 -10.72 1.47
N PRO A 109 -5.57 -11.72 0.74
CA PRO A 109 -5.52 -11.73 -0.72
C PRO A 109 -6.29 -10.57 -1.36
N GLN A 110 -5.90 -10.17 -2.58
CA GLN A 110 -6.52 -9.08 -3.32
C GLN A 110 -8.02 -9.28 -3.52
N ALA A 111 -8.45 -10.50 -3.85
CA ALA A 111 -9.86 -10.84 -4.00
C ALA A 111 -10.72 -10.54 -2.76
N ARG A 112 -10.13 -10.49 -1.57
CA ARG A 112 -10.84 -10.23 -0.31
C ARG A 112 -10.85 -8.75 0.07
N ILE A 113 -9.80 -8.00 -0.24
CA ILE A 113 -9.70 -6.60 0.16
C ILE A 113 -10.30 -5.63 -0.87
N LEU A 114 -10.23 -5.95 -2.15
CA LEU A 114 -10.70 -5.06 -3.21
C LEU A 114 -12.21 -4.74 -3.17
N PRO A 115 -13.11 -5.63 -2.71
CA PRO A 115 -14.51 -5.25 -2.46
C PRO A 115 -14.68 -4.13 -1.43
N ALA A 116 -13.74 -3.98 -0.49
CA ALA A 116 -13.77 -2.85 0.43
C ALA A 116 -13.35 -1.54 -0.26
N ALA A 117 -12.31 -1.59 -1.09
CA ALA A 117 -11.91 -0.44 -1.90
C ALA A 117 -13.05 0.02 -2.82
N ASP A 118 -13.75 -0.93 -3.45
CA ASP A 118 -14.91 -0.62 -4.30
C ASP A 118 -15.99 0.18 -3.57
N ARG A 119 -16.36 -0.24 -2.36
CA ARG A 119 -17.42 0.44 -1.58
C ARG A 119 -17.13 1.88 -1.22
N ILE A 120 -15.85 2.23 -1.05
CA ILE A 120 -15.44 3.57 -0.58
C ILE A 120 -14.91 4.46 -1.69
N LEU A 121 -14.68 3.94 -2.90
CA LEU A 121 -14.09 4.67 -4.02
C LEU A 121 -15.15 5.47 -4.79
N LYS A 122 -14.85 6.71 -5.14
CA LYS A 122 -15.65 7.51 -6.09
C LYS A 122 -15.66 6.88 -7.49
N ALA A 123 -16.67 7.20 -8.27
CA ALA A 123 -16.65 6.92 -9.70
C ALA A 123 -15.44 7.61 -10.36
N GLY A 124 -14.68 6.88 -11.18
CA GLY A 124 -13.46 7.38 -11.80
C GLY A 124 -12.25 7.52 -10.87
N GLY A 125 -12.36 7.08 -9.61
CA GLY A 125 -11.25 7.07 -8.66
C GLY A 125 -10.16 6.04 -8.99
N HIS A 126 -9.08 6.07 -8.22
CA HIS A 126 -7.90 5.24 -8.41
C HIS A 126 -7.71 4.29 -7.22
N VAL A 127 -7.22 3.08 -7.48
CA VAL A 127 -6.71 2.18 -6.45
C VAL A 127 -5.26 1.87 -6.75
N VAL A 128 -4.37 2.03 -5.77
CA VAL A 128 -2.99 1.54 -5.81
C VAL A 128 -2.84 0.47 -4.75
N THR A 129 -2.66 -0.77 -5.16
CA THR A 129 -2.56 -1.90 -4.24
C THR A 129 -1.20 -2.56 -4.31
N LEU A 130 -0.65 -2.87 -3.13
CA LEU A 130 0.57 -3.66 -2.99
C LEU A 130 0.22 -5.14 -2.97
N VAL A 131 0.47 -5.82 -4.08
CA VAL A 131 0.33 -7.27 -4.20
C VAL A 131 1.56 -7.94 -3.59
N LYS A 132 1.30 -8.88 -2.70
CA LYS A 132 2.31 -9.69 -2.01
C LYS A 132 2.13 -11.15 -2.40
N PRO A 133 2.82 -11.65 -3.44
CA PRO A 133 2.58 -13.00 -3.96
C PRO A 133 2.66 -14.11 -2.90
N HIS A 134 3.49 -13.92 -1.86
CA HIS A 134 3.57 -14.87 -0.74
C HIS A 134 2.30 -14.92 0.15
N TYR A 135 1.37 -13.97 0.01
CA TYR A 135 0.05 -14.01 0.66
C TYR A 135 -1.06 -14.48 -0.28
N GLU A 136 -0.79 -14.54 -1.58
CA GLU A 136 -1.70 -15.06 -2.61
C GLU A 136 -1.46 -16.55 -2.86
N ALA A 137 -0.22 -17.02 -2.70
CA ALA A 137 0.17 -18.38 -2.94
C ALA A 137 -0.34 -19.35 -1.85
N PRO A 138 -0.57 -20.63 -2.20
CA PRO A 138 -0.78 -21.69 -1.21
C PRO A 138 0.39 -21.78 -0.22
N LYS A 139 0.08 -22.03 1.05
CA LYS A 139 1.08 -22.04 2.13
C LYS A 139 2.19 -23.07 1.94
N GLU A 140 1.89 -24.19 1.29
CA GLU A 140 2.84 -25.25 0.93
C GLU A 140 3.94 -24.81 -0.05
N HIS A 141 3.72 -23.69 -0.75
CA HIS A 141 4.72 -23.07 -1.64
C HIS A 141 5.72 -22.17 -0.92
N LEU A 142 5.50 -21.95 0.38
CA LEU A 142 6.34 -21.04 1.16
C LEU A 142 7.40 -21.82 1.96
N THR A 143 8.64 -21.37 1.91
CA THR A 143 9.70 -21.82 2.80
C THR A 143 9.96 -20.75 3.86
N LYS A 144 9.62 -21.02 5.11
CA LYS A 144 9.72 -20.04 6.21
C LYS A 144 9.07 -18.70 5.92
N GLY A 145 7.91 -18.70 5.22
CA GLY A 145 7.17 -17.50 4.84
C GLY A 145 7.70 -16.77 3.60
N VAL A 146 8.66 -17.35 2.89
CA VAL A 146 9.23 -16.79 1.66
C VAL A 146 8.76 -17.61 0.46
N LEU A 147 8.26 -16.93 -0.57
CA LEU A 147 7.95 -17.51 -1.87
C LEU A 147 9.20 -17.42 -2.75
N ALA A 148 9.57 -18.54 -3.39
CA ALA A 148 10.70 -18.55 -4.33
C ALA A 148 10.45 -17.59 -5.51
N ASP A 149 11.50 -16.88 -5.92
CA ASP A 149 11.39 -15.83 -6.97
C ASP A 149 10.83 -16.40 -8.29
N GLU A 150 11.12 -17.66 -8.61
CA GLU A 150 10.65 -18.35 -9.83
C GLU A 150 9.13 -18.56 -9.84
N ARG A 151 8.50 -18.67 -8.66
CA ARG A 151 7.05 -18.82 -8.52
C ARG A 151 6.30 -17.50 -8.45
N THR A 152 7.01 -16.42 -8.17
CA THR A 152 6.41 -15.11 -7.95
C THR A 152 5.66 -14.60 -9.19
N ALA A 153 6.24 -14.81 -10.36
CA ALA A 153 5.62 -14.38 -11.63
C ALA A 153 4.31 -15.14 -11.91
N GLU A 154 4.31 -16.46 -11.72
CA GLU A 154 3.11 -17.29 -11.87
C GLU A 154 1.97 -16.84 -10.95
N VAL A 155 2.29 -16.63 -9.67
CA VAL A 155 1.29 -16.17 -8.69
C VAL A 155 0.76 -14.78 -9.04
N LEU A 156 1.62 -13.87 -9.50
CA LEU A 156 1.19 -12.54 -9.94
C LEU A 156 0.24 -12.62 -11.15
N GLU A 157 0.55 -13.46 -12.13
CA GLU A 157 -0.32 -13.65 -13.32
C GLU A 157 -1.69 -14.21 -12.88
N ASN A 158 -1.75 -15.17 -11.96
CA ASN A 158 -3.01 -15.68 -11.43
C ASN A 158 -3.86 -14.56 -10.78
N VAL A 159 -3.22 -13.68 -9.98
CA VAL A 159 -3.91 -12.51 -9.40
C VAL A 159 -4.45 -11.59 -10.50
N LYS A 160 -3.67 -11.35 -11.56
CA LYS A 160 -4.09 -10.50 -12.68
C LYS A 160 -5.23 -11.14 -13.48
N GLU A 161 -5.22 -12.45 -13.66
CA GLU A 161 -6.30 -13.19 -14.31
C GLU A 161 -7.61 -13.08 -13.48
N ASP A 162 -7.55 -13.30 -12.17
CA ASP A 162 -8.70 -13.12 -11.28
C ASP A 162 -9.25 -11.69 -11.36
N LEU A 163 -8.38 -10.68 -11.38
CA LEU A 163 -8.77 -9.29 -11.53
C LEU A 163 -9.44 -9.02 -12.88
N SER A 164 -8.99 -9.65 -13.97
CA SER A 164 -9.57 -9.50 -15.29
C SER A 164 -11.00 -10.02 -15.40
N GLN A 165 -11.39 -10.94 -14.52
CA GLN A 165 -12.76 -11.48 -14.41
C GLN A 165 -13.65 -10.66 -13.43
N SER A 166 -13.12 -9.57 -12.89
CA SER A 166 -13.79 -8.73 -11.91
C SER A 166 -14.19 -7.37 -12.50
N ILE A 167 -14.65 -6.46 -11.64
CA ILE A 167 -14.94 -5.06 -12.00
C ILE A 167 -13.68 -4.20 -12.17
N TRP A 168 -12.50 -4.77 -11.95
CA TRP A 168 -11.25 -4.03 -11.97
C TRP A 168 -10.49 -4.18 -13.27
N ARG A 169 -10.00 -3.06 -13.80
CA ARG A 169 -9.05 -3.03 -14.90
C ARG A 169 -7.69 -2.59 -14.39
N ILE A 170 -6.67 -3.39 -14.64
CA ILE A 170 -5.28 -3.03 -14.38
C ILE A 170 -4.86 -2.01 -15.45
N VAL A 171 -4.49 -0.80 -15.02
CA VAL A 171 -4.04 0.29 -15.89
C VAL A 171 -2.56 0.62 -15.70
N GLY A 172 -1.91 0.02 -14.70
CA GLY A 172 -0.48 0.13 -14.45
C GLY A 172 0.01 -1.00 -13.56
N GLU A 173 1.26 -1.40 -13.77
CA GLU A 173 1.95 -2.43 -13.00
C GLU A 173 3.43 -2.05 -12.84
N MET A 174 4.00 -2.32 -11.68
CA MET A 174 5.44 -2.25 -11.45
C MET A 174 5.87 -3.18 -10.32
N GLU A 175 7.09 -3.69 -10.38
CA GLU A 175 7.72 -4.31 -9.22
C GLU A 175 8.05 -3.24 -8.17
N SER A 176 7.82 -3.55 -6.90
CA SER A 176 8.18 -2.66 -5.79
C SER A 176 9.70 -2.41 -5.78
N PRO A 177 10.15 -1.16 -5.61
CA PRO A 177 11.57 -0.85 -5.52
C PRO A 177 12.24 -1.49 -4.29
N LEU A 178 11.43 -1.92 -3.32
CA LEU A 178 11.89 -2.55 -2.09
C LEU A 178 11.23 -3.92 -1.93
N ARG A 179 12.02 -4.90 -1.54
CA ARG A 179 11.51 -6.21 -1.13
C ARG A 179 10.79 -6.12 0.21
N GLY A 180 9.78 -6.96 0.38
CA GLY A 180 9.01 -7.11 1.61
C GLY A 180 9.76 -7.87 2.69
N HIS A 181 9.02 -8.25 3.73
CA HIS A 181 9.55 -9.05 4.83
C HIS A 181 10.11 -10.39 4.31
N GLY A 182 11.25 -10.82 4.88
CA GLY A 182 11.93 -12.05 4.48
C GLY A 182 12.55 -12.01 3.07
N GLY A 183 12.56 -10.84 2.38
CA GLY A 183 13.11 -10.69 1.04
C GLY A 183 12.10 -11.01 -0.08
N ASN A 184 10.83 -11.19 0.24
CA ASN A 184 9.77 -11.44 -0.74
C ASN A 184 9.66 -10.31 -1.78
N ARG A 185 9.47 -10.67 -3.05
CA ARG A 185 9.11 -9.71 -4.10
C ARG A 185 7.67 -9.27 -3.91
N GLU A 186 7.43 -8.01 -4.19
CA GLU A 186 6.11 -7.38 -4.11
C GLU A 186 5.88 -6.52 -5.35
N TYR A 187 4.62 -6.29 -5.71
CA TYR A 187 4.25 -5.54 -6.89
C TYR A 187 3.20 -4.50 -6.55
N LEU A 188 3.23 -3.38 -7.26
CA LEU A 188 2.18 -2.37 -7.16
C LEU A 188 1.35 -2.42 -8.43
N LEU A 189 0.04 -2.53 -8.25
CA LEU A 189 -0.93 -2.43 -9.34
C LEU A 189 -1.74 -1.15 -9.20
N HIS A 190 -1.92 -0.47 -10.31
CA HIS A 190 -2.88 0.62 -10.45
C HIS A 190 -4.16 0.07 -11.08
N LEU A 191 -5.25 0.17 -10.34
CA LEU A 191 -6.55 -0.35 -10.75
C LEU A 191 -7.55 0.79 -10.93
N ARG A 192 -8.46 0.62 -11.88
CA ARG A 192 -9.67 1.42 -12.05
C ARG A 192 -10.87 0.51 -12.27
N ARG A 193 -12.07 0.99 -11.95
CA ARG A 193 -13.29 0.29 -12.36
C ARG A 193 -13.38 0.21 -13.88
N ALA A 194 -13.80 -0.96 -14.38
CA ALA A 194 -14.05 -1.20 -15.81
C ALA A 194 -15.22 -0.37 -16.32
#